data_feeb4eba8e41f54c523b4b15ee6fe00d
#
_entry.id   feeb4eba8e41f54c523b4b15ee6fe00d
#
_cell.length_a   1.000
_cell.length_b   1.000
_cell.length_c   1.000
_cell.angle_alpha   90.00
_cell.angle_beta   90.00
_cell.angle_gamma   90.00
#
_symmetry.space_group_name_H-M   'P 1'
#
loop_
_entity.id
_entity.type
_entity.pdbx_description
1 polymer ?
#
loop_
_entity_poly.entity_id
_entity_poly.type
_entity_poly.pdbx_seq_one_letter_code
_entity_poly.pdbx_strand_id
1 'polypeptide(L)'
;MKASRQITACALAFWAAAVSGSEPGTFSGMLWTEFENAYLSSSGTLCDTRPISLQNLDWNFSLGDYGYLYGYGCFLSMLHDRQHELHRPAFNEFEGGAFYGYDWKLSENVTFVNAAGGVWNPLFGYRGPYRDTLWEYRYFQSLENPYITPFWDILGLIEPNQWVRLRYGVRRTFKLTDNLDLTPSVESVWGTPRRFYARYGERPNHPFLGGDIITATVGLKLEWHITEEWSVWFKVRQFDTVNHQARRLERKKTDYWAKTDYTFFTLGVGYRF
;
A
#
# COMPACT_ATOMS: atom_id res chain seq x y z
N MET A 1 -14.40 11.91 -12.20
CA MET A 1 -13.98 11.66 -10.79
C MET A 1 -12.77 10.78 -10.82
N LYS A 2 -11.72 11.10 -10.05
CA LYS A 2 -10.40 10.50 -10.18
C LYS A 2 -10.12 9.61 -8.99
N ALA A 3 -9.73 8.38 -9.25
CA ALA A 3 -9.18 7.51 -8.24
C ALA A 3 -7.80 8.06 -7.83
N SER A 4 -7.65 8.43 -6.58
CA SER A 4 -6.35 8.60 -5.97
C SER A 4 -5.68 7.22 -5.90
N ARG A 5 -4.44 7.14 -6.28
CA ARG A 5 -3.71 5.93 -6.55
C ARG A 5 -2.57 5.80 -5.60
N GLN A 6 -2.46 4.67 -4.98
CA GLN A 6 -1.34 4.40 -4.09
C GLN A 6 -1.04 2.91 -4.04
N ILE A 7 0.19 2.62 -4.26
CA ILE A 7 0.75 1.31 -4.27
C ILE A 7 1.43 1.04 -2.93
N THR A 8 1.04 -0.01 -2.33
CA THR A 8 1.70 -0.94 -1.42
C THR A 8 2.51 -0.40 -0.24
N ALA A 9 1.85 -0.27 0.91
CA ALA A 9 2.50 -0.13 2.22
C ALA A 9 3.05 -1.44 2.79
N CYS A 10 2.88 -2.56 2.11
CA CYS A 10 3.31 -3.87 2.63
C CYS A 10 4.83 -4.04 2.66
N ALA A 11 5.58 -3.37 1.77
CA ALA A 11 7.03 -3.45 1.75
C ALA A 11 7.69 -2.75 2.95
N LEU A 12 7.15 -1.63 3.42
CA LEU A 12 7.76 -0.83 4.50
C LEU A 12 7.99 -1.60 5.80
N ALA A 13 7.09 -2.48 6.17
CA ALA A 13 7.18 -3.14 7.46
C ALA A 13 8.12 -4.35 7.50
N PHE A 14 8.41 -4.97 6.36
CA PHE A 14 9.37 -6.07 6.31
C PHE A 14 10.83 -5.61 6.45
N TRP A 15 11.11 -4.36 6.05
CA TRP A 15 12.47 -3.84 5.99
C TRP A 15 12.92 -3.17 7.28
N ALA A 16 12.01 -2.52 7.99
CA ALA A 16 12.37 -1.82 9.23
C ALA A 16 12.98 -2.76 10.27
N ALA A 17 12.46 -3.97 10.41
CA ALA A 17 12.99 -4.96 11.35
C ALA A 17 14.39 -5.49 10.99
N ALA A 18 14.77 -5.45 9.71
CA ALA A 18 16.07 -5.92 9.24
C ALA A 18 17.19 -4.88 9.38
N VAL A 19 16.85 -3.60 9.54
CA VAL A 19 17.82 -2.50 9.49
C VAL A 19 18.21 -1.99 10.88
N SER A 20 17.37 -2.20 11.89
CA SER A 20 17.72 -1.81 13.25
C SER A 20 18.92 -2.62 13.75
N GLY A 21 20.08 -1.99 13.79
CA GLY A 21 21.33 -2.60 14.21
C GLY A 21 22.34 -2.89 13.08
N SER A 22 22.04 -2.50 11.83
CA SER A 22 23.04 -2.54 10.76
C SER A 22 24.10 -1.45 10.94
N GLU A 23 25.34 -1.72 10.52
CA GLU A 23 26.41 -0.74 10.58
C GLU A 23 26.05 0.53 9.80
N PRO A 24 26.50 1.72 10.28
CA PRO A 24 26.31 2.97 9.54
C PRO A 24 26.90 2.88 8.13
N GLY A 25 26.15 3.40 7.13
CA GLY A 25 26.58 3.36 5.75
C GLY A 25 26.21 2.07 5.00
N THR A 26 25.55 1.11 5.66
CA THR A 26 25.05 -0.10 4.98
C THR A 26 23.90 0.27 4.07
N PHE A 27 24.03 -0.13 2.80
CA PHE A 27 22.96 -0.02 1.79
C PHE A 27 22.41 -1.41 1.51
N SER A 28 21.10 -1.52 1.44
CA SER A 28 20.40 -2.75 1.08
C SER A 28 19.17 -2.42 0.26
N GLY A 29 18.68 -3.38 -0.50
CA GLY A 29 17.54 -3.13 -1.34
C GLY A 29 16.81 -4.40 -1.77
N MET A 30 15.67 -4.22 -2.43
CA MET A 30 14.90 -5.28 -3.02
C MET A 30 14.28 -4.82 -4.34
N LEU A 31 14.55 -5.54 -5.39
CA LEU A 31 13.80 -5.47 -6.63
C LEU A 31 12.71 -6.53 -6.59
N TRP A 32 11.47 -6.16 -6.91
CA TRP A 32 10.41 -7.14 -6.96
C TRP A 32 9.35 -6.81 -8.01
N THR A 33 8.68 -7.86 -8.48
CA THR A 33 7.58 -7.77 -9.42
C THR A 33 6.41 -8.55 -8.89
N GLU A 34 5.21 -7.97 -8.96
CA GLU A 34 3.94 -8.64 -8.66
C GLU A 34 3.02 -8.60 -9.86
N PHE A 35 2.29 -9.70 -10.07
CA PHE A 35 1.16 -9.80 -10.99
C PHE A 35 -0.10 -9.97 -10.16
N GLU A 36 -1.06 -9.07 -10.35
CA GLU A 36 -2.33 -9.10 -9.64
C GLU A 36 -3.49 -9.23 -10.63
N ASN A 37 -4.54 -9.95 -10.26
CA ASN A 37 -5.75 -10.07 -11.08
C ASN A 37 -6.61 -8.81 -11.08
N ALA A 38 -6.31 -7.85 -10.21
CA ALA A 38 -7.01 -6.57 -10.11
C ALA A 38 -6.15 -5.54 -9.38
N TYR A 39 -6.49 -4.28 -9.50
CA TYR A 39 -5.79 -3.18 -8.85
C TYR A 39 -6.55 -2.64 -7.64
N LEU A 40 -6.03 -2.91 -6.46
CA LEU A 40 -6.42 -2.28 -5.21
C LEU A 40 -5.38 -1.22 -4.83
N SER A 41 -5.77 0.04 -4.88
CA SER A 41 -4.87 1.10 -4.45
C SER A 41 -4.55 0.99 -2.96
N SER A 42 -3.41 1.50 -2.54
CA SER A 42 -3.04 1.61 -1.12
C SER A 42 -4.03 2.46 -0.33
N SER A 43 -4.84 3.25 -1.02
CA SER A 43 -5.96 3.99 -0.42
C SER A 43 -7.14 3.10 -0.02
N GLY A 44 -7.03 1.78 -0.16
CA GLY A 44 -8.11 0.84 0.10
C GLY A 44 -9.28 1.03 -0.87
N THR A 45 -8.98 1.35 -2.11
CA THR A 45 -9.97 1.56 -3.15
C THR A 45 -9.70 0.60 -4.29
N LEU A 46 -10.69 -0.21 -4.65
CA LEU A 46 -10.62 -0.99 -5.87
C LEU A 46 -10.63 -0.03 -7.07
N CYS A 47 -9.56 -0.03 -7.83
CA CYS A 47 -9.37 0.86 -8.98
C CYS A 47 -9.65 0.18 -10.30
N ASP A 48 -9.36 -1.12 -10.40
CA ASP A 48 -9.59 -1.91 -11.60
C ASP A 48 -9.77 -3.38 -11.24
N THR A 49 -10.58 -4.11 -11.97
CA THR A 49 -10.79 -5.56 -11.84
C THR A 49 -10.05 -6.36 -12.93
N ARG A 50 -9.12 -5.75 -13.62
CA ARG A 50 -8.32 -6.35 -14.67
C ARG A 50 -6.88 -6.53 -14.24
N PRO A 51 -6.15 -7.50 -14.83
CA PRO A 51 -4.80 -7.80 -14.44
C PRO A 51 -3.82 -6.62 -14.58
N ILE A 52 -2.93 -6.52 -13.61
CA ILE A 52 -1.86 -5.53 -13.57
C ILE A 52 -0.53 -6.19 -13.27
N SER A 53 0.55 -5.49 -13.58
CA SER A 53 1.90 -5.80 -13.13
C SER A 53 2.47 -4.60 -12.36
N LEU A 54 3.11 -4.88 -11.24
CA LEU A 54 3.80 -3.93 -10.39
C LEU A 54 5.29 -4.25 -10.38
N GLN A 55 6.14 -3.29 -10.71
CA GLN A 55 7.58 -3.40 -10.58
C GLN A 55 8.03 -2.40 -9.51
N ASN A 56 8.80 -2.86 -8.55
CA ASN A 56 9.24 -2.04 -7.43
C ASN A 56 10.73 -2.18 -7.18
N LEU A 57 11.32 -1.06 -6.82
CA LEU A 57 12.63 -0.97 -6.21
C LEU A 57 12.46 -0.36 -4.83
N ASP A 58 12.74 -1.13 -3.80
CA ASP A 58 12.85 -0.64 -2.42
C ASP A 58 14.33 -0.54 -2.06
N TRP A 59 14.71 0.49 -1.33
CA TRP A 59 16.08 0.63 -0.83
C TRP A 59 16.09 1.20 0.58
N ASN A 60 17.13 0.88 1.30
CA ASN A 60 17.37 1.33 2.66
C ASN A 60 18.86 1.68 2.84
N PHE A 61 19.11 2.76 3.57
CA PHE A 61 20.44 3.21 3.94
C PHE A 61 20.50 3.43 5.45
N SER A 62 21.34 2.66 6.14
CA SER A 62 21.50 2.76 7.59
C SER A 62 22.32 3.99 7.98
N LEU A 63 21.80 4.73 8.95
CA LEU A 63 22.50 5.83 9.62
C LEU A 63 23.03 5.39 11.01
N GLY A 64 23.03 4.08 11.28
CA GLY A 64 23.42 3.52 12.58
C GLY A 64 22.45 3.94 13.68
N ASP A 65 22.99 4.48 14.78
CA ASP A 65 22.16 4.92 15.92
C ASP A 65 21.22 6.09 15.61
N TYR A 66 21.37 6.73 14.45
CA TYR A 66 20.53 7.83 14.01
C TYR A 66 19.32 7.37 13.14
N GLY A 67 19.11 6.06 13.04
CA GLY A 67 17.99 5.51 12.25
C GLY A 67 18.38 5.15 10.81
N TYR A 68 17.47 5.37 9.87
CA TYR A 68 17.68 4.99 8.48
C TYR A 68 16.92 5.90 7.49
N LEU A 69 17.42 5.94 6.26
CA LEU A 69 16.71 6.46 5.12
C LEU A 69 16.11 5.29 4.34
N TYR A 70 14.84 5.37 4.03
CA TYR A 70 14.13 4.41 3.20
C TYR A 70 13.56 5.11 1.97
N GLY A 71 13.59 4.44 0.83
CA GLY A 71 12.91 4.92 -0.34
C GLY A 71 12.41 3.80 -1.22
N TYR A 72 11.46 4.14 -2.07
CA TYR A 72 10.95 3.21 -3.07
C TYR A 72 10.62 3.91 -4.38
N GLY A 73 10.65 3.13 -5.46
CA GLY A 73 10.09 3.48 -6.73
C GLY A 73 9.19 2.35 -7.22
N CYS A 74 7.97 2.66 -7.61
CA CYS A 74 7.02 1.70 -8.11
C CYS A 74 6.53 2.10 -9.49
N PHE A 75 6.53 1.14 -10.40
CA PHE A 75 5.95 1.27 -11.74
C PHE A 75 4.79 0.29 -11.89
N LEU A 76 3.62 0.81 -12.21
CA LEU A 76 2.42 0.03 -12.46
C LEU A 76 2.13 -0.02 -13.96
N SER A 77 1.95 -1.23 -14.48
CA SER A 77 1.55 -1.47 -15.86
C SER A 77 0.21 -2.20 -15.91
N MET A 78 -0.72 -1.67 -16.68
CA MET A 78 -1.95 -2.38 -17.03
C MET A 78 -1.67 -3.43 -18.11
N LEU A 79 -2.05 -4.69 -17.85
CA LEU A 79 -1.81 -5.82 -18.77
C LEU A 79 -2.93 -5.99 -19.80
N HIS A 80 -3.76 -4.98 -20.00
CA HIS A 80 -4.86 -5.01 -20.97
C HIS A 80 -4.98 -3.70 -21.74
N ASP A 81 -5.50 -3.77 -22.94
CA ASP A 81 -5.70 -2.60 -23.79
C ASP A 81 -6.96 -1.83 -23.36
N ARG A 82 -6.78 -0.58 -22.96
CA ARG A 82 -7.86 0.37 -22.63
C ARG A 82 -8.17 1.35 -23.77
N GLN A 83 -7.47 1.28 -24.87
CA GLN A 83 -7.57 2.31 -25.91
C GLN A 83 -9.02 2.49 -26.42
N HIS A 84 -9.78 1.40 -26.50
CA HIS A 84 -11.16 1.45 -26.99
C HIS A 84 -12.17 2.02 -26.02
N GLU A 85 -11.94 1.93 -24.70
CA GLU A 85 -12.94 2.32 -23.70
C GLU A 85 -12.82 3.76 -23.19
N LEU A 86 -11.60 4.32 -23.17
CA LEU A 86 -11.35 5.62 -22.54
C LEU A 86 -10.58 6.60 -23.42
N HIS A 87 -10.27 6.28 -24.67
CA HIS A 87 -9.37 7.05 -25.54
C HIS A 87 -8.05 7.42 -24.85
N ARG A 88 -7.55 6.55 -23.97
CA ARG A 88 -6.33 6.75 -23.20
C ARG A 88 -5.32 5.66 -23.52
N PRO A 89 -4.02 6.01 -23.63
CA PRO A 89 -2.97 5.02 -23.74
C PRO A 89 -3.00 4.07 -22.55
N ALA A 90 -2.48 2.86 -22.74
CA ALA A 90 -2.27 1.90 -21.67
C ALA A 90 -1.70 2.64 -20.45
N PHE A 91 -2.39 2.47 -19.32
CA PHE A 91 -2.13 3.29 -18.16
C PHE A 91 -0.90 2.76 -17.42
N ASN A 92 0.16 3.52 -17.49
CA ASN A 92 1.37 3.29 -16.72
C ASN A 92 1.47 4.38 -15.65
N GLU A 93 1.66 3.98 -14.41
CA GLU A 93 1.89 4.89 -13.29
C GLU A 93 3.29 4.70 -12.73
N PHE A 94 3.87 5.79 -12.31
CA PHE A 94 5.04 5.78 -11.46
C PHE A 94 4.70 6.42 -10.12
N GLU A 95 5.18 5.84 -9.03
CA GLU A 95 5.12 6.41 -7.69
C GLU A 95 6.51 6.27 -7.06
N GLY A 96 6.99 7.31 -6.41
CA GLY A 96 8.24 7.27 -5.66
C GLY A 96 8.07 7.88 -4.28
N GLY A 97 8.81 7.36 -3.30
CA GLY A 97 8.78 7.89 -1.94
C GLY A 97 10.14 7.87 -1.28
N ALA A 98 10.33 8.83 -0.36
CA ALA A 98 11.51 8.89 0.49
C ALA A 98 11.09 9.19 1.93
N PHE A 99 11.69 8.49 2.88
CA PHE A 99 11.32 8.49 4.28
C PHE A 99 12.57 8.49 5.15
N TYR A 100 12.43 9.12 6.31
CA TYR A 100 13.32 8.92 7.43
C TYR A 100 12.62 8.02 8.44
N GLY A 101 13.32 7.01 8.95
CA GLY A 101 12.82 6.09 9.94
C GLY A 101 13.74 5.99 11.15
N TYR A 102 13.13 5.69 12.28
CA TYR A 102 13.81 5.40 13.52
C TYR A 102 13.05 4.34 14.31
N ASP A 103 13.75 3.30 14.73
CA ASP A 103 13.19 2.17 15.46
C ASP A 103 13.57 2.25 16.94
N TRP A 104 12.56 2.23 17.82
CA TRP A 104 12.79 2.17 19.26
C TRP A 104 12.70 0.73 19.75
N LYS A 105 13.80 0.20 20.23
CA LYS A 105 13.81 -1.11 20.90
C LYS A 105 13.23 -0.96 22.29
N LEU A 106 11.96 -1.35 22.47
CA LEU A 106 11.24 -1.23 23.75
C LEU A 106 11.61 -2.36 24.72
N SER A 107 11.94 -3.55 24.18
CA SER A 107 12.47 -4.69 24.94
C SER A 107 13.25 -5.61 23.98
N GLU A 108 13.76 -6.73 24.47
CA GLU A 108 14.47 -7.72 23.62
C GLU A 108 13.63 -8.22 22.44
N ASN A 109 12.32 -8.31 22.63
CA ASN A 109 11.40 -8.91 21.67
C ASN A 109 10.36 -7.91 21.11
N VAL A 110 10.47 -6.61 21.45
CA VAL A 110 9.50 -5.61 21.04
C VAL A 110 10.21 -4.41 20.47
N THR A 111 9.93 -4.10 19.21
CA THR A 111 10.46 -2.93 18.52
C THR A 111 9.30 -2.07 18.01
N PHE A 112 9.34 -0.79 18.32
CA PHE A 112 8.43 0.19 17.74
C PHE A 112 9.09 0.82 16.53
N VAL A 113 8.59 0.47 15.36
CA VAL A 113 9.06 0.97 14.06
C VAL A 113 8.31 2.24 13.73
N ASN A 114 9.02 3.24 13.24
CA ASN A 114 8.44 4.52 12.91
C ASN A 114 9.15 5.14 11.71
N ALA A 115 8.39 5.58 10.71
CA ALA A 115 8.91 6.26 9.53
C ALA A 115 7.97 7.36 9.05
N ALA A 116 8.54 8.48 8.64
CA ALA A 116 7.81 9.62 8.09
C ALA A 116 8.50 10.11 6.81
N GLY A 117 7.71 10.52 5.83
CA GLY A 117 8.27 11.00 4.57
C GLY A 117 7.25 11.53 3.59
N GLY A 118 7.71 11.73 2.37
CA GLY A 118 6.95 12.21 1.25
C GLY A 118 6.83 11.16 0.14
N VAL A 119 5.71 11.21 -0.56
CA VAL A 119 5.44 10.42 -1.75
C VAL A 119 5.18 11.35 -2.91
N TRP A 120 5.82 11.06 -4.01
CA TRP A 120 5.68 11.76 -5.26
C TRP A 120 5.07 10.84 -6.31
N ASN A 121 3.94 11.27 -6.88
CA ASN A 121 3.23 10.52 -7.91
C ASN A 121 3.02 11.43 -9.13
N PRO A 122 3.88 11.37 -10.14
CA PRO A 122 3.69 12.09 -11.39
C PRO A 122 2.57 11.42 -12.19
N LEU A 123 1.53 12.18 -12.49
CA LEU A 123 0.39 11.71 -13.27
C LEU A 123 0.70 11.75 -14.77
N PHE A 124 1.47 10.78 -15.25
CA PHE A 124 1.81 10.68 -16.68
C PHE A 124 0.57 10.49 -17.55
N GLY A 125 0.43 11.34 -18.57
CA GLY A 125 -0.61 11.21 -19.61
C GLY A 125 -2.02 11.54 -19.18
N TYR A 126 -2.22 12.08 -17.99
CA TYR A 126 -3.54 12.43 -17.50
C TYR A 126 -4.00 13.79 -18.05
N ARG A 127 -5.07 13.80 -18.87
CA ARG A 127 -5.76 14.99 -19.37
C ARG A 127 -6.95 15.34 -18.47
N GLY A 128 -6.71 15.81 -17.27
CA GLY A 128 -7.79 16.22 -16.36
C GLY A 128 -7.44 17.52 -15.63
N PRO A 129 -8.32 18.05 -14.76
CA PRO A 129 -8.07 19.27 -14.00
C PRO A 129 -6.84 19.19 -13.08
N TYR A 130 -6.32 17.98 -12.83
CA TYR A 130 -5.08 17.78 -12.09
C TYR A 130 -3.98 17.34 -13.06
N ARG A 131 -3.38 18.31 -13.73
CA ARG A 131 -2.26 18.09 -14.65
C ARG A 131 -0.93 17.88 -13.94
N ASP A 132 -0.92 18.10 -12.62
CA ASP A 132 0.28 18.23 -11.84
C ASP A 132 0.55 17.01 -10.99
N THR A 133 1.79 16.86 -10.60
CA THR A 133 2.30 15.89 -9.65
C THR A 133 1.53 15.95 -8.34
N LEU A 134 1.12 14.81 -7.84
CA LEU A 134 0.55 14.69 -6.50
C LEU A 134 1.68 14.54 -5.48
N TRP A 135 1.67 15.40 -4.47
CA TRP A 135 2.52 15.29 -3.31
C TRP A 135 1.70 14.82 -2.11
N GLU A 136 2.17 13.77 -1.46
CA GLU A 136 1.53 13.19 -0.30
C GLU A 136 2.55 13.09 0.83
N TYR A 137 2.13 13.35 2.05
CA TYR A 137 2.89 12.97 3.23
C TYR A 137 2.44 11.63 3.73
N ARG A 138 3.35 10.89 4.34
CA ARG A 138 3.04 9.58 4.89
C ARG A 138 3.76 9.38 6.20
N TYR A 139 3.06 8.81 7.16
CA TYR A 139 3.56 8.45 8.46
C TYR A 139 3.17 7.02 8.77
N PHE A 140 4.17 6.16 8.85
CA PHE A 140 3.99 4.74 9.10
C PHE A 140 4.53 4.37 10.47
N GLN A 141 3.81 3.49 11.19
CA GLN A 141 4.23 2.92 12.46
C GLN A 141 3.81 1.45 12.56
N SER A 142 4.62 0.65 13.25
CA SER A 142 4.25 -0.69 13.67
C SER A 142 4.89 -1.07 15.02
N LEU A 143 4.27 -2.02 15.69
CA LEU A 143 4.82 -2.63 16.89
C LEU A 143 5.18 -4.08 16.57
N GLU A 144 6.45 -4.27 16.21
CA GLU A 144 6.98 -5.60 15.91
C GLU A 144 7.19 -6.40 17.19
N ASN A 145 6.59 -7.58 17.27
CA ASN A 145 6.73 -8.50 18.40
C ASN A 145 6.45 -9.95 17.96
N PRO A 146 6.82 -10.98 18.76
CA PRO A 146 6.70 -12.38 18.37
C PRO A 146 5.26 -12.88 18.20
N TYR A 147 4.27 -12.15 18.73
CA TYR A 147 2.89 -12.65 18.78
C TYR A 147 2.05 -12.11 17.63
N ILE A 148 2.07 -10.78 17.44
CA ILE A 148 1.25 -10.09 16.44
C ILE A 148 1.86 -8.73 16.17
N THR A 149 1.88 -8.29 14.92
CA THR A 149 2.37 -6.97 14.52
C THR A 149 1.18 -6.06 14.19
N PRO A 150 0.71 -5.24 15.13
CA PRO A 150 -0.19 -4.14 14.80
C PRO A 150 0.58 -3.06 14.03
N PHE A 151 -0.09 -2.47 13.06
CA PHE A 151 0.46 -1.35 12.28
C PHE A 151 -0.61 -0.31 11.98
N TRP A 152 -0.16 0.90 11.75
CA TRP A 152 -0.98 1.98 11.21
C TRP A 152 -0.16 2.88 10.28
N ASP A 153 -0.85 3.45 9.31
CA ASP A 153 -0.29 4.21 8.22
C ASP A 153 -1.22 5.40 7.94
N ILE A 154 -0.73 6.59 8.22
CA ILE A 154 -1.43 7.83 7.96
C ILE A 154 -0.89 8.39 6.66
N LEU A 155 -1.78 8.68 5.74
CA LEU A 155 -1.45 9.29 4.48
C LEU A 155 -2.34 10.49 4.25
N GLY A 156 -1.73 11.58 3.84
CA GLY A 156 -2.45 12.79 3.52
C GLY A 156 -1.99 13.41 2.21
N LEU A 157 -2.95 13.88 1.44
CA LEU A 157 -2.70 14.65 0.24
C LEU A 157 -2.47 16.12 0.62
N ILE A 158 -1.36 16.71 0.16
CA ILE A 158 -1.00 18.10 0.46
C ILE A 158 -1.87 19.03 -0.38
N GLU A 159 -2.03 18.75 -1.68
CA GLU A 159 -2.86 19.50 -2.61
C GLU A 159 -3.48 18.56 -3.67
N PRO A 160 -4.60 18.92 -4.30
CA PRO A 160 -5.46 20.09 -4.12
C PRO A 160 -6.60 19.89 -3.10
N ASN A 161 -6.81 18.70 -2.55
CA ASN A 161 -8.03 18.37 -1.78
C ASN A 161 -7.79 18.13 -0.29
N GLN A 162 -6.55 18.19 0.20
CA GLN A 162 -6.18 18.08 1.62
C GLN A 162 -7.00 17.04 2.41
N TRP A 163 -7.02 15.80 1.98
CA TRP A 163 -7.69 14.73 2.70
C TRP A 163 -6.68 13.83 3.43
N VAL A 164 -7.13 13.19 4.48
CA VAL A 164 -6.33 12.24 5.25
C VAL A 164 -6.99 10.87 5.23
N ARG A 165 -6.17 9.85 5.22
CA ARG A 165 -6.53 8.45 5.36
C ARG A 165 -5.71 7.83 6.48
N LEU A 166 -6.36 7.00 7.27
CA LEU A 166 -5.73 6.09 8.19
C LEU A 166 -5.96 4.66 7.71
N ARG A 167 -4.90 3.92 7.49
CA ARG A 167 -4.91 2.48 7.32
C ARG A 167 -4.35 1.87 8.59
N TYR A 168 -4.98 0.85 9.12
CA TYR A 168 -4.53 0.14 10.30
C TYR A 168 -4.87 -1.33 10.19
N GLY A 169 -4.11 -2.15 10.86
CA GLY A 169 -4.31 -3.59 10.80
C GLY A 169 -3.39 -4.34 11.73
N VAL A 170 -3.47 -5.64 11.59
CA VAL A 170 -2.63 -6.58 12.29
C VAL A 170 -2.18 -7.68 11.33
N ARG A 171 -0.96 -8.17 11.54
CA ARG A 171 -0.42 -9.31 10.81
C ARG A 171 0.41 -10.18 11.73
N ARG A 172 0.66 -11.41 11.31
CA ARG A 172 1.61 -12.30 11.98
C ARG A 172 2.26 -13.19 10.94
N THR A 173 3.58 -13.31 10.99
CA THR A 173 4.31 -14.27 10.17
C THR A 173 4.61 -15.52 10.96
N PHE A 174 4.26 -16.67 10.41
CA PHE A 174 4.56 -17.99 10.92
C PHE A 174 5.59 -18.64 10.01
N LYS A 175 6.72 -19.04 10.55
CA LYS A 175 7.67 -19.90 9.85
C LYS A 175 7.12 -21.31 9.82
N LEU A 176 6.69 -21.77 8.64
CA LEU A 176 6.21 -23.13 8.44
C LEU A 176 7.38 -24.11 8.29
N THR A 177 8.44 -23.64 7.61
CA THR A 177 9.74 -24.32 7.50
C THR A 177 10.84 -23.24 7.50
N ASP A 178 12.11 -23.63 7.38
CA ASP A 178 13.24 -22.69 7.34
C ASP A 178 13.16 -21.72 6.15
N ASN A 179 12.48 -22.11 5.09
CA ASN A 179 12.37 -21.34 3.85
C ASN A 179 10.92 -21.02 3.42
N LEU A 180 9.94 -21.27 4.27
CA LEU A 180 8.53 -21.05 3.93
C LEU A 180 7.79 -20.31 5.04
N ASP A 181 7.32 -19.12 4.74
CA ASP A 181 6.60 -18.25 5.65
C ASP A 181 5.11 -18.12 5.26
N LEU A 182 4.24 -18.09 6.26
CA LEU A 182 2.81 -17.84 6.13
C LEU A 182 2.45 -16.58 6.91
N THR A 183 1.86 -15.59 6.25
CA THR A 183 1.48 -14.32 6.88
C THR A 183 0.00 -14.02 6.67
N PRO A 184 -0.88 -14.38 7.61
CA PRO A 184 -2.23 -13.82 7.67
C PRO A 184 -2.20 -12.35 8.07
N SER A 185 -3.17 -11.60 7.56
CA SER A 185 -3.36 -10.18 7.87
C SER A 185 -4.81 -9.77 7.84
N VAL A 186 -5.15 -8.80 8.66
CA VAL A 186 -6.44 -8.10 8.62
C VAL A 186 -6.14 -6.61 8.67
N GLU A 187 -6.72 -5.86 7.77
CA GLU A 187 -6.54 -4.41 7.70
C GLU A 187 -7.85 -3.69 7.41
N SER A 188 -7.90 -2.44 7.80
CA SER A 188 -9.00 -1.55 7.51
C SER A 188 -8.49 -0.18 7.12
N VAL A 189 -9.26 0.50 6.27
CA VAL A 189 -8.97 1.86 5.83
C VAL A 189 -10.10 2.78 6.21
N TRP A 190 -9.77 3.80 6.98
CA TRP A 190 -10.63 4.91 7.31
C TRP A 190 -10.17 6.17 6.57
N GLY A 191 -11.09 7.01 6.13
CA GLY A 191 -10.78 8.28 5.46
C GLY A 191 -11.61 9.42 6.02
N THR A 192 -11.07 10.64 5.97
CA THR A 192 -11.79 11.84 6.39
C THR A 192 -13.03 12.10 5.53
N PRO A 193 -14.04 12.88 6.02
CA PRO A 193 -15.20 13.29 5.22
C PRO A 193 -14.85 13.95 3.89
N ARG A 194 -13.74 14.69 3.83
CA ARG A 194 -13.21 15.25 2.57
C ARG A 194 -12.81 14.18 1.56
N ARG A 195 -12.20 13.10 2.03
CA ARG A 195 -11.85 11.98 1.17
C ARG A 195 -13.08 11.27 0.63
N PHE A 196 -14.07 11.05 1.48
CA PHE A 196 -15.36 10.49 1.07
C PHE A 196 -16.00 11.34 -0.01
N TYR A 197 -16.07 12.65 0.21
CA TYR A 197 -16.60 13.60 -0.77
C TYR A 197 -15.79 13.60 -2.09
N ALA A 198 -14.47 13.61 -2.01
CA ALA A 198 -13.62 13.57 -3.19
C ALA A 198 -13.84 12.30 -4.04
N ARG A 199 -14.18 11.16 -3.39
CA ARG A 199 -14.43 9.92 -4.09
C ARG A 199 -15.85 9.80 -4.64
N TYR A 200 -16.85 10.20 -3.87
CA TYR A 200 -18.26 9.94 -4.18
C TYR A 200 -19.04 11.16 -4.64
N GLY A 201 -18.52 12.37 -4.46
CA GLY A 201 -19.24 13.62 -4.72
C GLY A 201 -20.37 13.92 -3.73
N GLU A 202 -20.52 13.08 -2.69
CA GLU A 202 -21.52 13.23 -1.63
C GLU A 202 -20.84 13.38 -0.27
N ARG A 203 -21.49 14.08 0.68
CA ARG A 203 -21.03 14.12 2.06
C ARG A 203 -21.44 12.83 2.80
N PRO A 204 -20.59 12.34 3.73
CA PRO A 204 -20.98 11.21 4.56
C PRO A 204 -22.17 11.58 5.46
N ASN A 205 -23.09 10.62 5.65
CA ASN A 205 -24.28 10.82 6.48
C ASN A 205 -23.94 11.07 7.96
N HIS A 206 -22.80 10.52 8.42
CA HIS A 206 -22.33 10.65 9.79
C HIS A 206 -20.90 11.19 9.76
N PRO A 207 -20.65 12.49 10.01
CA PRO A 207 -19.34 13.11 9.83
C PRO A 207 -18.26 12.63 10.82
N PHE A 208 -18.61 12.02 11.94
CA PHE A 208 -17.64 11.44 12.90
C PHE A 208 -17.38 9.95 12.66
N LEU A 209 -18.38 9.27 12.24
CA LEU A 209 -18.34 7.87 11.91
C LEU A 209 -18.37 7.67 10.39
N GLY A 210 -18.71 8.61 9.61
CA GLY A 210 -19.00 8.55 8.20
C GLY A 210 -17.87 8.91 7.29
N GLY A 211 -16.81 9.47 7.86
CA GLY A 211 -15.48 9.38 7.29
C GLY A 211 -14.98 7.94 7.33
N ASP A 212 -15.60 7.12 8.01
CA ASP A 212 -15.59 5.85 8.64
C ASP A 212 -14.89 4.77 7.86
N ILE A 213 -14.75 3.63 8.49
CA ILE A 213 -14.24 2.40 7.89
C ILE A 213 -14.84 2.25 6.50
N ILE A 214 -14.08 2.69 5.51
CA ILE A 214 -14.50 2.63 4.11
C ILE A 214 -14.35 1.21 3.62
N THR A 215 -13.25 0.54 4.03
CA THR A 215 -12.92 -0.81 3.56
C THR A 215 -12.30 -1.66 4.63
N ALA A 216 -12.46 -2.97 4.50
CA ALA A 216 -11.74 -3.98 5.25
C ALA A 216 -11.13 -5.00 4.28
N THR A 217 -9.99 -5.55 4.63
CA THR A 217 -9.29 -6.56 3.84
C THR A 217 -8.76 -7.64 4.77
N VAL A 218 -9.05 -8.89 4.43
CA VAL A 218 -8.41 -10.06 5.04
C VAL A 218 -7.47 -10.67 4.02
N GLY A 219 -6.25 -10.96 4.43
CA GLY A 219 -5.20 -11.43 3.53
C GLY A 219 -4.44 -12.62 4.08
N LEU A 220 -3.89 -13.40 3.16
CA LEU A 220 -2.98 -14.50 3.43
C LEU A 220 -1.84 -14.43 2.41
N LYS A 221 -0.58 -14.35 2.87
CA LYS A 221 0.62 -14.43 2.04
C LYS A 221 1.36 -15.71 2.37
N LEU A 222 1.72 -16.48 1.37
CA LEU A 222 2.65 -17.58 1.44
C LEU A 222 3.93 -17.14 0.71
N GLU A 223 5.08 -17.17 1.38
CA GLU A 223 6.36 -16.74 0.83
C GLU A 223 7.39 -17.84 0.95
N TRP A 224 7.99 -18.21 -0.17
CA TRP A 224 9.05 -19.18 -0.26
C TRP A 224 10.38 -18.47 -0.56
N HIS A 225 11.34 -18.60 0.36
CA HIS A 225 12.71 -18.15 0.22
C HIS A 225 13.53 -19.22 -0.52
N ILE A 226 13.75 -19.02 -1.82
CA ILE A 226 14.49 -19.98 -2.68
C ILE A 226 15.97 -19.96 -2.30
N THR A 227 16.51 -18.76 -2.08
CA THR A 227 17.85 -18.49 -1.52
C THR A 227 17.75 -17.35 -0.50
N GLU A 228 18.86 -16.88 0.04
CA GLU A 228 18.87 -15.68 0.90
C GLU A 228 18.45 -14.42 0.13
N GLU A 229 18.75 -14.36 -1.19
CA GLU A 229 18.42 -13.22 -2.04
C GLU A 229 17.07 -13.36 -2.73
N TRP A 230 16.68 -14.57 -3.15
CA TRP A 230 15.50 -14.79 -3.98
C TRP A 230 14.30 -15.31 -3.19
N SER A 231 13.16 -14.66 -3.35
CA SER A 231 11.90 -15.15 -2.84
C SER A 231 10.78 -15.09 -3.88
N VAL A 232 9.84 -16.01 -3.75
CA VAL A 232 8.58 -16.06 -4.53
C VAL A 232 7.44 -16.08 -3.54
N TRP A 233 6.35 -15.38 -3.84
CA TRP A 233 5.19 -15.39 -2.97
C TRP A 233 3.88 -15.43 -3.73
N PHE A 234 2.89 -15.98 -3.04
CA PHE A 234 1.50 -15.94 -3.45
C PHE A 234 0.68 -15.26 -2.36
N LYS A 235 -0.21 -14.34 -2.75
CA LYS A 235 -1.13 -13.66 -1.83
C LYS A 235 -2.57 -13.87 -2.29
N VAL A 236 -3.45 -14.09 -1.31
CA VAL A 236 -4.90 -14.02 -1.49
C VAL A 236 -5.42 -12.95 -0.54
N ARG A 237 -6.24 -12.04 -1.05
CA ARG A 237 -6.85 -10.98 -0.24
C ARG A 237 -8.32 -10.88 -0.57
N GLN A 238 -9.16 -10.91 0.45
CA GLN A 238 -10.58 -10.59 0.33
C GLN A 238 -10.79 -9.15 0.78
N PHE A 239 -11.25 -8.34 -0.13
CA PHE A 239 -11.59 -6.93 0.07
C PHE A 239 -13.09 -6.77 0.22
N ASP A 240 -13.51 -5.87 1.11
CA ASP A 240 -14.92 -5.48 1.26
C ASP A 240 -15.03 -3.98 1.61
N THR A 241 -16.00 -3.30 0.99
CA THR A 241 -16.40 -1.96 1.36
C THR A 241 -17.44 -2.04 2.50
N VAL A 242 -17.03 -1.73 3.71
CA VAL A 242 -17.85 -1.93 4.92
C VAL A 242 -18.91 -0.84 5.10
N ASN A 243 -18.59 0.41 4.71
CA ASN A 243 -19.52 1.53 4.86
C ASN A 243 -20.74 1.40 3.92
N HIS A 244 -21.94 1.38 4.49
CA HIS A 244 -23.19 1.21 3.75
C HIS A 244 -23.47 2.31 2.71
N GLN A 245 -23.15 3.56 3.03
CA GLN A 245 -23.31 4.66 2.08
C GLN A 245 -22.34 4.52 0.92
N ALA A 246 -21.06 4.19 1.21
CA ALA A 246 -20.05 3.93 0.19
C ALA A 246 -20.47 2.76 -0.71
N ARG A 247 -20.95 1.64 -0.15
CA ARG A 247 -21.50 0.50 -0.92
C ARG A 247 -22.63 0.92 -1.86
N ARG A 248 -23.59 1.70 -1.35
CA ARG A 248 -24.70 2.19 -2.18
C ARG A 248 -24.21 3.06 -3.33
N LEU A 249 -23.23 3.93 -3.08
CA LEU A 249 -22.67 4.82 -4.08
C LEU A 249 -21.81 4.08 -5.11
N GLU A 250 -21.03 3.09 -4.68
CA GLU A 250 -20.30 2.23 -5.62
C GLU A 250 -21.25 1.44 -6.54
N ARG A 251 -22.33 0.87 -6.00
CA ARG A 251 -23.33 0.12 -6.79
C ARG A 251 -24.08 0.97 -7.82
N LYS A 252 -24.15 2.29 -7.64
CA LYS A 252 -24.74 3.21 -8.61
C LYS A 252 -23.82 3.53 -9.79
N LYS A 253 -22.52 3.23 -9.67
CA LYS A 253 -21.57 3.42 -10.76
C LYS A 253 -21.78 2.32 -11.79
N THR A 254 -21.90 2.70 -13.04
CA THR A 254 -22.02 1.77 -14.17
C THR A 254 -20.69 1.15 -14.57
N ASP A 255 -19.61 1.62 -13.96
CA ASP A 255 -18.26 1.19 -14.26
C ASP A 255 -17.99 -0.22 -13.68
N TYR A 256 -17.45 -1.12 -14.47
CA TYR A 256 -17.19 -2.52 -14.09
C TYR A 256 -16.17 -2.67 -12.94
N TRP A 257 -15.42 -1.64 -12.61
CA TRP A 257 -14.52 -1.62 -11.44
C TRP A 257 -15.22 -1.20 -10.12
N ALA A 258 -16.47 -0.79 -10.16
CA ALA A 258 -17.23 -0.34 -9.00
C ALA A 258 -17.80 -1.52 -8.20
N LYS A 259 -16.94 -2.48 -7.83
CA LYS A 259 -17.31 -3.60 -6.95
C LYS A 259 -17.13 -3.23 -5.49
N THR A 260 -18.04 -3.71 -4.67
CA THR A 260 -18.02 -3.49 -3.21
C THR A 260 -17.24 -4.56 -2.47
N ASP A 261 -16.99 -5.69 -3.11
CA ASP A 261 -16.22 -6.83 -2.63
C ASP A 261 -15.44 -7.45 -3.78
N TYR A 262 -14.27 -7.97 -3.50
CA TYR A 262 -13.42 -8.60 -4.51
C TYR A 262 -12.34 -9.49 -3.88
N THR A 263 -12.04 -10.60 -4.56
CA THR A 263 -10.91 -11.47 -4.19
C THR A 263 -9.72 -11.17 -5.08
N PHE A 264 -8.63 -10.77 -4.46
CA PHE A 264 -7.36 -10.52 -5.14
C PHE A 264 -6.45 -11.73 -5.04
N PHE A 265 -5.80 -12.04 -6.15
CA PHE A 265 -4.73 -13.00 -6.24
C PHE A 265 -3.48 -12.27 -6.73
N THR A 266 -2.37 -12.47 -6.03
CA THR A 266 -1.08 -11.87 -6.36
C THR A 266 -0.04 -12.96 -6.44
N LEU A 267 0.74 -12.97 -7.50
CA LEU A 267 1.98 -13.75 -7.62
C LEU A 267 3.14 -12.78 -7.69
N GLY A 268 4.16 -12.99 -6.88
CA GLY A 268 5.31 -12.10 -6.85
C GLY A 268 6.63 -12.85 -6.80
N VAL A 269 7.67 -12.17 -7.25
CA VAL A 269 9.07 -12.59 -7.18
C VAL A 269 9.91 -11.39 -6.77
N GLY A 270 10.91 -11.62 -5.93
CA GLY A 270 11.81 -10.58 -5.45
C GLY A 270 13.25 -11.03 -5.32
N TYR A 271 14.15 -10.07 -5.51
CA TYR A 271 15.58 -10.20 -5.34
C TYR A 271 16.09 -9.16 -4.34
N ARG A 272 16.76 -9.61 -3.28
CA ARG A 272 17.43 -8.76 -2.27
C ARG A 272 18.90 -8.61 -2.62
N PHE A 273 19.46 -7.44 -2.37
CA PHE A 273 20.89 -7.13 -2.58
C PHE A 273 21.45 -6.29 -1.44
#